data_066440c9e82ef7e7d4737421d836f287
#
_entry.id   066440c9e82ef7e7d4737421d836f287
#
_cell.length_a   1.000
_cell.length_b   1.000
_cell.length_c   1.000
_cell.angle_alpha   90.00
_cell.angle_beta   90.00
_cell.angle_gamma   90.00
#
_symmetry.space_group_name_H-M   'P 1'
#
loop_
_entity.id
_entity.type
_entity.pdbx_description
1 polymer ?
#
loop_
_entity_poly.entity_id
_entity_poly.type
_entity_poly.pdbx_seq_one_letter_code
_entity_poly.pdbx_strand_id
1 'polypeptide(L)'
;MIKVKKLLALALTGVIAGSMLTGCGNKENKAEEKNNKTINITYVKSPLNVPSIIEKNNKSFDKEFQKDNMNIKWHEITAGPQQTQALAAGELQFLHALGGTSAILAASNGVDLKIINVYSRAPKAFMIITKDNNIKTPKDLKGKKVAGPKGTVLHQLLVGALEKNGLRQENIEFVNMGIPEAVAALNNKSVDAALLAGPAALKAVKSGAKIVTNGEGIVEGTIVTAVSGKFLKDNPEIVERFKKVHNEAIDYINNNFDEAINITAKEVGLTPEETKQMYSWYDFNSSITDKDIQELKKTQEFMIKNGLQQKKVKIEDLIQK
;
A
#
# COMPACT_ATOMS: atom_id res chain seq x y z
N MET A 1 -32.83 -10.29 -51.89
CA MET A 1 -34.05 -9.69 -52.51
C MET A 1 -34.72 -8.82 -51.47
N ILE A 2 -34.88 -7.56 -51.83
CA ILE A 2 -35.95 -6.58 -51.57
C ILE A 2 -35.80 -5.86 -50.22
N LYS A 3 -35.25 -4.64 -50.16
CA LYS A 3 -35.74 -3.25 -50.42
C LYS A 3 -36.61 -2.73 -49.24
N VAL A 4 -36.18 -1.70 -48.53
CA VAL A 4 -36.19 -0.25 -48.77
C VAL A 4 -37.47 0.43 -48.24
N LYS A 5 -37.36 1.45 -47.47
CA LYS A 5 -37.83 2.87 -47.55
C LYS A 5 -38.05 3.41 -46.16
N LYS A 6 -37.38 4.43 -45.72
CA LYS A 6 -37.38 5.88 -46.02
C LYS A 6 -38.63 6.62 -45.56
N LEU A 7 -38.39 7.76 -44.82
CA LEU A 7 -39.08 9.01 -44.73
C LEU A 7 -40.28 9.07 -43.74
N LEU A 8 -40.44 10.04 -42.87
CA LEU A 8 -40.64 11.46 -43.13
C LEU A 8 -40.40 12.29 -41.86
N ALA A 9 -39.78 13.43 -42.01
CA ALA A 9 -39.76 14.57 -41.10
C ALA A 9 -41.06 15.33 -41.18
N LEU A 10 -41.49 15.94 -40.09
CA LEU A 10 -42.28 17.21 -40.16
C LEU A 10 -42.01 18.07 -38.95
N ALA A 11 -41.55 19.26 -39.20
CA ALA A 11 -41.45 20.38 -38.30
C ALA A 11 -42.82 21.01 -38.05
N LEU A 12 -43.06 21.55 -36.87
CA LEU A 12 -44.01 22.62 -36.69
C LEU A 12 -43.46 23.65 -35.70
N THR A 13 -43.30 24.81 -36.22
CA THR A 13 -42.97 26.11 -35.62
C THR A 13 -44.22 26.80 -35.06
N GLY A 14 -44.03 27.65 -34.04
CA GLY A 14 -44.88 28.75 -33.67
C GLY A 14 -45.47 28.61 -32.25
N VAL A 15 -45.55 29.56 -31.39
CA VAL A 15 -45.63 31.03 -31.44
C VAL A 15 -45.36 31.57 -30.04
N ILE A 16 -44.72 32.69 -29.98
CA ILE A 16 -44.45 33.59 -28.87
C ILE A 16 -45.74 34.17 -28.32
N ALA A 17 -45.89 34.22 -26.98
CA ALA A 17 -46.57 35.35 -26.34
C ALA A 17 -46.05 35.49 -24.90
N GLY A 18 -45.54 36.65 -24.61
CA GLY A 18 -44.99 37.08 -23.36
C GLY A 18 -46.03 37.35 -22.28
N SER A 19 -45.57 37.29 -21.07
CA SER A 19 -46.12 38.05 -19.95
C SER A 19 -45.00 38.33 -18.96
N MET A 20 -44.49 39.55 -19.00
CA MET A 20 -43.87 40.19 -17.83
C MET A 20 -44.97 40.34 -16.76
N LEU A 21 -44.62 40.04 -15.51
CA LEU A 21 -45.00 40.89 -14.36
C LEU A 21 -44.44 40.32 -13.05
N THR A 22 -43.58 41.14 -12.45
CA THR A 22 -43.39 41.42 -11.02
C THR A 22 -43.07 40.22 -10.10
N GLY A 23 -41.88 40.05 -9.69
CA GLY A 23 -41.24 40.70 -8.56
C GLY A 23 -41.76 40.21 -7.21
N CYS A 24 -41.00 39.31 -6.58
CA CYS A 24 -40.80 39.34 -5.14
C CYS A 24 -39.49 38.62 -4.84
N GLY A 25 -38.59 39.35 -4.25
CA GLY A 25 -37.25 38.83 -3.88
C GLY A 25 -37.39 37.70 -2.87
N ASN A 26 -37.10 36.50 -3.35
CA ASN A 26 -36.70 35.44 -2.50
C ASN A 26 -35.15 35.43 -2.56
N LYS A 27 -34.54 35.85 -1.48
CA LYS A 27 -33.15 35.50 -1.21
C LYS A 27 -33.11 33.98 -1.17
N GLU A 28 -32.89 33.35 -2.33
CA GLU A 28 -32.35 32.01 -2.34
C GLU A 28 -31.03 32.07 -1.60
N ASN A 29 -31.05 31.58 -0.37
CA ASN A 29 -29.86 31.10 0.26
C ASN A 29 -29.28 30.08 -0.70
N LYS A 30 -28.37 30.49 -1.57
CA LYS A 30 -27.36 29.61 -2.10
C LYS A 30 -26.64 29.07 -0.86
N ALA A 31 -27.11 27.91 -0.37
CA ALA A 31 -26.23 27.09 0.43
C ALA A 31 -24.96 26.95 -0.43
N GLU A 32 -23.88 27.58 -0.01
CA GLU A 32 -22.56 27.29 -0.50
C GLU A 32 -22.45 25.76 -0.41
N GLU A 33 -22.49 25.07 -1.54
CA GLU A 33 -22.00 23.70 -1.60
C GLU A 33 -20.56 23.80 -1.07
N LYS A 34 -20.41 23.49 0.20
CA LYS A 34 -19.10 23.33 0.82
C LYS A 34 -18.44 22.22 0.04
N ASN A 35 -17.59 22.60 -0.90
CA ASN A 35 -16.80 21.71 -1.71
C ASN A 35 -15.81 21.01 -0.75
N ASN A 36 -16.33 20.00 -0.03
CA ASN A 36 -15.56 19.26 0.94
C ASN A 36 -14.45 18.52 0.17
N LYS A 37 -13.23 19.03 0.26
CA LYS A 37 -12.07 18.36 -0.29
C LYS A 37 -11.90 17.03 0.44
N THR A 38 -11.68 15.96 -0.31
CA THR A 38 -11.43 14.62 0.27
C THR A 38 -9.95 14.28 0.12
N ILE A 39 -9.33 13.88 1.23
CA ILE A 39 -7.98 13.30 1.24
C ILE A 39 -8.15 11.78 1.24
N ASN A 40 -7.69 11.14 0.18
CA ASN A 40 -7.76 9.70 -0.01
C ASN A 40 -6.42 9.08 0.43
N ILE A 41 -6.47 8.15 1.37
CA ILE A 41 -5.30 7.53 2.01
C ILE A 41 -5.41 6.01 1.89
N THR A 42 -4.33 5.31 1.58
CA THR A 42 -4.34 3.85 1.65
C THR A 42 -4.40 3.35 3.09
N TYR A 43 -5.15 2.27 3.29
CA TYR A 43 -5.20 1.51 4.53
C TYR A 43 -4.71 0.09 4.29
N VAL A 44 -3.64 -0.30 4.98
CA VAL A 44 -3.00 -1.60 4.79
C VAL A 44 -2.83 -2.27 6.14
N LYS A 45 -3.51 -3.39 6.38
CA LYS A 45 -3.42 -4.12 7.66
C LYS A 45 -2.19 -5.02 7.75
N SER A 46 -1.75 -5.53 6.60
CA SER A 46 -0.61 -6.44 6.51
C SER A 46 0.55 -5.83 5.71
N PRO A 47 1.79 -5.96 6.15
CA PRO A 47 2.21 -6.58 7.42
C PRO A 47 1.58 -5.88 8.64
N LEU A 48 2.04 -5.94 9.85
CA LEU A 48 1.40 -5.33 11.01
C LEU A 48 1.59 -3.78 11.00
N ASN A 49 0.61 -3.03 10.54
CA ASN A 49 0.68 -1.56 10.40
C ASN A 49 -0.02 -0.85 11.56
N VAL A 50 0.57 -0.96 12.76
CA VAL A 50 -0.01 -0.43 14.01
C VAL A 50 -0.34 1.05 13.94
N PRO A 51 0.54 1.96 13.43
CA PRO A 51 0.22 3.38 13.33
C PRO A 51 -1.09 3.64 12.59
N SER A 52 -1.28 3.06 11.38
CA SER A 52 -2.50 3.26 10.59
C SER A 52 -3.77 2.74 11.28
N ILE A 53 -3.64 1.65 12.04
CA ILE A 53 -4.76 1.09 12.82
C ILE A 53 -5.17 2.06 13.93
N ILE A 54 -4.21 2.61 14.64
CA ILE A 54 -4.45 3.59 15.72
C ILE A 54 -4.97 4.90 15.15
N GLU A 55 -4.39 5.42 14.09
CA GLU A 55 -4.84 6.64 13.40
C GLU A 55 -6.30 6.55 12.98
N LYS A 56 -6.69 5.40 12.39
CA LYS A 56 -8.06 5.15 11.96
C LYS A 56 -9.02 4.96 13.14
N ASN A 57 -8.63 4.15 14.14
CA ASN A 57 -9.43 3.92 15.35
C ASN A 57 -9.71 5.22 16.10
N ASN A 58 -8.70 6.05 16.28
CA ASN A 58 -8.76 7.30 17.02
C ASN A 58 -9.31 8.46 16.18
N LYS A 59 -9.57 8.23 14.88
CA LYS A 59 -9.97 9.27 13.91
C LYS A 59 -9.00 10.45 13.88
N SER A 60 -7.69 10.16 13.97
CA SER A 60 -6.65 11.19 14.14
C SER A 60 -6.61 12.15 12.95
N PHE A 61 -6.62 11.64 11.72
CA PHE A 61 -6.66 12.47 10.53
C PHE A 61 -8.00 13.22 10.37
N ASP A 62 -9.13 12.59 10.72
CA ASP A 62 -10.44 13.26 10.67
C ASP A 62 -10.44 14.47 11.62
N LYS A 63 -9.97 14.32 12.86
CA LYS A 63 -9.88 15.41 13.86
C LYS A 63 -9.00 16.55 13.39
N GLU A 64 -7.90 16.24 12.70
CA GLU A 64 -6.98 17.26 12.21
C GLU A 64 -7.57 18.03 11.03
N PHE A 65 -8.15 17.32 10.03
CA PHE A 65 -8.51 17.93 8.74
C PHE A 65 -9.95 18.43 8.67
N GLN A 66 -10.87 17.99 9.55
CA GLN A 66 -12.24 18.51 9.59
C GLN A 66 -12.31 20.02 9.87
N LYS A 67 -11.31 20.60 10.53
CA LYS A 67 -11.21 22.04 10.80
C LYS A 67 -11.23 22.87 9.51
N ASP A 68 -10.73 22.30 8.40
CA ASP A 68 -10.67 22.93 7.09
C ASP A 68 -11.78 22.39 6.15
N ASN A 69 -12.82 21.76 6.70
CA ASN A 69 -13.87 21.10 5.94
C ASN A 69 -13.33 20.04 4.95
N MET A 70 -12.27 19.32 5.34
CA MET A 70 -11.73 18.21 4.57
C MET A 70 -12.18 16.88 5.19
N ASN A 71 -12.53 15.93 4.31
CA ASN A 71 -12.90 14.57 4.71
C ASN A 71 -11.74 13.62 4.47
N ILE A 72 -11.61 12.62 5.34
CA ILE A 72 -10.66 11.52 5.16
C ILE A 72 -11.38 10.31 4.60
N LYS A 73 -10.81 9.71 3.55
CA LYS A 73 -11.31 8.45 3.01
C LYS A 73 -10.19 7.43 2.96
N TRP A 74 -10.39 6.34 3.68
CA TRP A 74 -9.48 5.21 3.70
C TRP A 74 -9.81 4.21 2.59
N HIS A 75 -8.77 3.77 1.86
CA HIS A 75 -8.88 2.80 0.79
C HIS A 75 -8.04 1.57 1.14
N GLU A 76 -8.69 0.43 1.32
CA GLU A 76 -8.00 -0.83 1.62
C GLU A 76 -7.38 -1.40 0.34
N ILE A 77 -6.11 -1.06 0.09
CA ILE A 77 -5.32 -1.54 -1.06
C ILE A 77 -4.00 -2.08 -0.54
N THR A 78 -3.86 -3.40 -0.51
CA THR A 78 -2.69 -4.07 0.07
C THR A 78 -1.49 -4.14 -0.88
N ALA A 79 -1.73 -4.29 -2.19
CA ALA A 79 -0.66 -4.47 -3.16
C ALA A 79 -0.05 -3.13 -3.59
N GLY A 80 1.25 -2.94 -3.36
CA GLY A 80 1.98 -1.71 -3.69
C GLY A 80 1.82 -1.25 -5.14
N PRO A 81 1.91 -2.12 -6.16
CA PRO A 81 1.65 -1.72 -7.55
C PRO A 81 0.26 -1.15 -7.80
N GLN A 82 -0.79 -1.66 -7.12
CA GLN A 82 -2.15 -1.11 -7.20
C GLN A 82 -2.23 0.27 -6.53
N GLN A 83 -1.57 0.44 -5.37
CA GLN A 83 -1.48 1.74 -4.70
C GLN A 83 -0.84 2.80 -5.61
N THR A 84 0.31 2.49 -6.22
CA THR A 84 1.02 3.44 -7.10
C THR A 84 0.27 3.73 -8.39
N GLN A 85 -0.50 2.78 -8.90
CA GLN A 85 -1.38 2.99 -10.05
C GLN A 85 -2.53 3.94 -9.70
N ALA A 86 -3.18 3.77 -8.56
CA ALA A 86 -4.24 4.66 -8.07
C ALA A 86 -3.71 6.08 -7.76
N LEU A 87 -2.46 6.20 -7.24
CA LEU A 87 -1.79 7.49 -7.08
C LEU A 87 -1.58 8.18 -8.44
N ALA A 88 -1.07 7.44 -9.43
CA ALA A 88 -0.82 7.96 -10.78
C ALA A 88 -2.12 8.41 -11.48
N ALA A 89 -3.24 7.74 -11.19
CA ALA A 89 -4.58 8.11 -11.66
C ALA A 89 -5.19 9.31 -10.90
N GLY A 90 -4.54 9.80 -9.82
CA GLY A 90 -5.06 10.89 -9.00
C GLY A 90 -6.15 10.47 -8.01
N GLU A 91 -6.43 9.17 -7.89
CA GLU A 91 -7.45 8.62 -7.00
C GLU A 91 -7.01 8.64 -5.52
N LEU A 92 -5.71 8.60 -5.28
CA LEU A 92 -5.08 8.66 -3.95
C LEU A 92 -4.16 9.87 -3.84
N GLN A 93 -4.12 10.48 -2.66
CA GLN A 93 -3.15 11.53 -2.32
C GLN A 93 -1.98 10.93 -1.53
N PHE A 94 -2.26 10.05 -0.57
CA PHE A 94 -1.24 9.43 0.28
C PHE A 94 -1.24 7.90 0.14
N LEU A 95 -0.06 7.35 -0.09
CA LEU A 95 0.23 5.92 0.01
C LEU A 95 0.83 5.65 1.40
N HIS A 96 -0.04 5.37 2.37
CA HIS A 96 0.36 5.14 3.75
C HIS A 96 0.63 3.65 3.95
N ALA A 97 1.90 3.30 4.16
CA ALA A 97 2.45 1.95 4.15
C ALA A 97 2.65 1.33 2.75
N LEU A 98 3.43 2.02 1.90
CA LEU A 98 3.90 1.51 0.61
C LEU A 98 5.25 0.81 0.77
N GLY A 99 5.44 -0.37 0.19
CA GLY A 99 6.77 -1.00 0.13
C GLY A 99 7.79 -0.17 -0.64
N GLY A 100 9.00 0.02 -0.09
CA GLY A 100 10.08 0.77 -0.75
C GLY A 100 10.40 0.24 -2.15
N THR A 101 10.39 -1.09 -2.34
CA THR A 101 10.51 -1.75 -3.65
C THR A 101 9.46 -1.24 -4.64
N SER A 102 8.20 -1.16 -4.22
CA SER A 102 7.11 -0.68 -5.07
C SER A 102 7.23 0.82 -5.38
N ALA A 103 7.69 1.63 -4.43
CA ALA A 103 7.95 3.05 -4.64
C ALA A 103 9.02 3.29 -5.71
N ILE A 104 10.15 2.58 -5.63
CA ILE A 104 11.24 2.68 -6.60
C ILE A 104 10.78 2.21 -7.98
N LEU A 105 10.09 1.08 -8.07
CA LEU A 105 9.56 0.56 -9.34
C LEU A 105 8.58 1.54 -9.99
N ALA A 106 7.68 2.12 -9.21
CA ALA A 106 6.72 3.11 -9.72
C ALA A 106 7.44 4.35 -10.27
N ALA A 107 8.39 4.90 -9.52
CA ALA A 107 9.19 6.03 -9.96
C ALA A 107 10.01 5.72 -11.23
N SER A 108 10.58 4.51 -11.34
CA SER A 108 11.33 4.08 -12.53
C SER A 108 10.44 3.95 -13.78
N ASN A 109 9.14 3.77 -13.58
CA ASN A 109 8.13 3.76 -14.63
C ASN A 109 7.47 5.14 -14.86
N GLY A 110 7.99 6.20 -14.23
CA GLY A 110 7.57 7.59 -14.46
C GLY A 110 6.43 8.07 -13.57
N VAL A 111 6.05 7.32 -12.53
CA VAL A 111 5.08 7.80 -11.55
C VAL A 111 5.70 8.92 -10.72
N ASP A 112 5.06 10.09 -10.71
CA ASP A 112 5.48 11.22 -9.88
C ASP A 112 5.06 11.00 -8.43
N LEU A 113 6.01 10.51 -7.62
CA LEU A 113 5.82 10.33 -6.19
C LEU A 113 7.02 10.85 -5.38
N LYS A 114 6.75 11.23 -4.13
CA LYS A 114 7.75 11.60 -3.13
C LYS A 114 7.55 10.78 -1.86
N ILE A 115 8.64 10.27 -1.31
CA ILE A 115 8.68 9.61 -0.01
C ILE A 115 8.80 10.70 1.04
N ILE A 116 7.86 10.77 1.98
CA ILE A 116 7.78 11.81 2.99
C ILE A 116 8.26 11.35 4.38
N ASN A 117 8.19 10.05 4.66
CA ASN A 117 8.78 9.41 5.85
C ASN A 117 9.02 7.91 5.60
N VAL A 118 9.78 7.29 6.48
CA VAL A 118 9.75 5.83 6.64
C VAL A 118 8.55 5.48 7.51
N TYR A 119 7.76 4.51 7.07
CA TYR A 119 6.63 4.01 7.85
C TYR A 119 7.08 2.93 8.85
N SER A 120 7.89 1.99 8.38
CA SER A 120 8.49 0.96 9.23
C SER A 120 9.66 0.24 8.54
N ARG A 121 10.48 -0.46 9.36
CA ARG A 121 11.47 -1.43 8.93
C ARG A 121 11.14 -2.75 9.62
N ALA A 122 10.96 -3.83 8.86
CA ALA A 122 10.46 -5.07 9.43
C ALA A 122 10.92 -6.31 8.64
N PRO A 123 12.22 -6.62 8.56
CA PRO A 123 12.69 -7.77 7.79
C PRO A 123 12.05 -9.09 8.22
N LYS A 124 11.87 -9.33 9.52
CA LYS A 124 11.26 -10.55 10.06
C LYS A 124 9.81 -10.77 9.64
N ALA A 125 9.09 -9.70 9.28
CA ALA A 125 7.67 -9.77 8.99
C ALA A 125 7.35 -10.35 7.61
N PHE A 126 8.33 -10.43 6.69
CA PHE A 126 8.19 -10.95 5.34
C PHE A 126 8.74 -12.36 5.26
N MET A 127 7.95 -13.32 4.78
CA MET A 127 8.27 -14.75 4.88
C MET A 127 7.92 -15.49 3.59
N ILE A 128 8.71 -16.54 3.30
CA ILE A 128 8.36 -17.61 2.36
C ILE A 128 7.87 -18.78 3.19
N ILE A 129 6.66 -19.25 2.94
CA ILE A 129 5.96 -20.24 3.75
C ILE A 129 5.50 -21.41 2.89
N THR A 130 5.59 -22.63 3.41
CA THR A 130 5.18 -23.86 2.73
C THR A 130 4.37 -24.77 3.66
N LYS A 131 3.58 -25.69 3.06
CA LYS A 131 2.96 -26.84 3.73
C LYS A 131 3.60 -28.17 3.30
N ASP A 132 4.57 -28.14 2.37
CA ASP A 132 5.32 -29.31 1.93
C ASP A 132 6.48 -29.57 2.91
N ASN A 133 6.50 -30.75 3.51
CA ASN A 133 7.55 -31.16 4.44
C ASN A 133 8.93 -31.33 3.79
N ASN A 134 8.99 -31.45 2.46
CA ASN A 134 10.22 -31.61 1.70
C ASN A 134 10.89 -30.27 1.39
N ILE A 135 10.17 -29.13 1.53
CA ILE A 135 10.71 -27.79 1.34
C ILE A 135 11.16 -27.27 2.71
N LYS A 136 12.47 -27.25 2.94
CA LYS A 136 13.08 -26.83 4.22
C LYS A 136 13.89 -25.55 4.07
N THR A 137 14.42 -25.30 2.88
CA THR A 137 15.31 -24.18 2.54
C THR A 137 14.89 -23.56 1.22
N PRO A 138 15.31 -22.33 0.89
CA PRO A 138 15.06 -21.73 -0.41
C PRO A 138 15.59 -22.55 -1.60
N LYS A 139 16.63 -23.39 -1.40
CA LYS A 139 17.15 -24.28 -2.43
C LYS A 139 16.13 -25.33 -2.89
N ASP A 140 15.27 -25.76 -1.98
CA ASP A 140 14.24 -26.78 -2.25
C ASP A 140 13.08 -26.24 -3.09
N LEU A 141 13.04 -24.93 -3.34
CA LEU A 141 12.07 -24.27 -4.21
C LEU A 141 12.33 -24.52 -5.71
N LYS A 142 13.47 -25.12 -6.09
CA LYS A 142 13.75 -25.43 -7.50
C LYS A 142 12.67 -26.30 -8.12
N GLY A 143 12.09 -25.85 -9.23
CA GLY A 143 10.99 -26.52 -9.94
C GLY A 143 9.63 -26.41 -9.23
N LYS A 144 9.53 -25.64 -8.16
CA LYS A 144 8.30 -25.48 -7.36
C LYS A 144 7.47 -24.29 -7.82
N LYS A 145 6.17 -24.36 -7.55
CA LYS A 145 5.21 -23.29 -7.78
C LYS A 145 5.12 -22.39 -6.55
N VAL A 146 5.50 -21.11 -6.69
CA VAL A 146 5.54 -20.14 -5.61
C VAL A 146 4.61 -18.96 -5.92
N ALA A 147 3.69 -18.67 -5.01
CA ALA A 147 2.70 -17.60 -5.19
C ALA A 147 2.99 -16.37 -4.33
N GLY A 148 2.71 -15.18 -4.88
CA GLY A 148 2.79 -13.93 -4.12
C GLY A 148 2.73 -12.67 -4.98
N PRO A 149 2.70 -11.48 -4.35
CA PRO A 149 2.53 -10.22 -5.06
C PRO A 149 3.82 -9.76 -5.73
N LYS A 150 3.81 -9.70 -7.07
CA LYS A 150 4.92 -9.21 -7.89
C LYS A 150 5.23 -7.74 -7.65
N GLY A 151 6.50 -7.36 -7.70
CA GLY A 151 6.94 -5.95 -7.57
C GLY A 151 6.83 -5.39 -6.15
N THR A 152 6.86 -6.24 -5.14
CA THR A 152 6.77 -5.88 -3.72
C THR A 152 8.02 -6.34 -2.95
N VAL A 153 8.13 -5.95 -1.68
CA VAL A 153 9.16 -6.45 -0.76
C VAL A 153 9.15 -7.99 -0.68
N LEU A 154 7.98 -8.62 -0.73
CA LEU A 154 7.86 -10.08 -0.75
C LEU A 154 8.48 -10.70 -2.02
N HIS A 155 8.28 -10.07 -3.17
CA HIS A 155 8.91 -10.52 -4.41
C HIS A 155 10.43 -10.34 -4.37
N GLN A 156 10.91 -9.22 -3.82
CA GLN A 156 12.34 -8.99 -3.59
C GLN A 156 12.92 -10.04 -2.65
N LEU A 157 12.23 -10.38 -1.56
CA LEU A 157 12.63 -11.46 -0.64
C LEU A 157 12.79 -12.79 -1.39
N LEU A 158 11.82 -13.17 -2.21
CA LEU A 158 11.89 -14.42 -2.98
C LEU A 158 13.12 -14.46 -3.87
N VAL A 159 13.32 -13.43 -4.70
CA VAL A 159 14.45 -13.38 -5.64
C VAL A 159 15.78 -13.36 -4.89
N GLY A 160 15.87 -12.60 -3.79
CA GLY A 160 17.07 -12.56 -2.95
C GLY A 160 17.37 -13.89 -2.24
N ALA A 161 16.32 -14.59 -1.78
CA ALA A 161 16.45 -15.90 -1.18
C ALA A 161 16.94 -16.96 -2.19
N LEU A 162 16.39 -16.93 -3.41
CA LEU A 162 16.83 -17.79 -4.51
C LEU A 162 18.28 -17.51 -4.88
N GLU A 163 18.66 -16.24 -5.09
CA GLU A 163 20.02 -15.84 -5.46
C GLU A 163 21.06 -16.30 -4.42
N LYS A 164 20.80 -16.11 -3.14
CA LYS A 164 21.69 -16.59 -2.06
C LYS A 164 21.87 -18.10 -2.03
N ASN A 165 20.96 -18.84 -2.65
CA ASN A 165 21.01 -20.31 -2.74
C ASN A 165 21.40 -20.80 -4.14
N GLY A 166 21.97 -19.94 -5.00
CA GLY A 166 22.45 -20.30 -6.32
C GLY A 166 21.35 -20.54 -7.36
N LEU A 167 20.14 -20.06 -7.08
CA LEU A 167 18.98 -20.14 -7.96
C LEU A 167 18.61 -18.77 -8.53
N ARG A 168 17.78 -18.79 -9.56
CA ARG A 168 17.17 -17.61 -10.18
C ARG A 168 15.66 -17.78 -10.24
N GLN A 169 14.94 -16.72 -10.55
CA GLN A 169 13.46 -16.79 -10.64
C GLN A 169 13.00 -17.78 -11.71
N GLU A 170 13.76 -17.97 -12.81
CA GLU A 170 13.46 -18.93 -13.86
C GLU A 170 13.53 -20.41 -13.41
N ASN A 171 14.13 -20.66 -12.24
CA ASN A 171 14.18 -21.99 -11.64
C ASN A 171 12.93 -22.40 -10.88
N ILE A 172 11.93 -21.53 -10.82
CA ILE A 172 10.62 -21.75 -10.17
C ILE A 172 9.47 -21.35 -11.09
N GLU A 173 8.27 -21.82 -10.81
CA GLU A 173 7.03 -21.29 -11.41
C GLU A 173 6.48 -20.19 -10.47
N PHE A 174 6.70 -18.93 -10.81
CA PHE A 174 6.17 -17.82 -10.00
C PHE A 174 4.75 -17.44 -10.45
N VAL A 175 3.80 -17.50 -9.51
CA VAL A 175 2.39 -17.13 -9.75
C VAL A 175 2.09 -15.80 -9.05
N ASN A 176 1.82 -14.75 -9.85
CA ASN A 176 1.49 -13.44 -9.31
C ASN A 176 0.06 -13.40 -8.78
N MET A 177 -0.10 -13.18 -7.48
CA MET A 177 -1.39 -12.98 -6.82
C MET A 177 -1.21 -12.23 -5.49
N GLY A 178 -2.31 -11.69 -4.94
CA GLY A 178 -2.32 -11.03 -3.64
C GLY A 178 -2.09 -12.00 -2.48
N ILE A 179 -1.85 -11.44 -1.28
CA ILE A 179 -1.61 -12.26 -0.06
C ILE A 179 -2.83 -13.14 0.27
N PRO A 180 -4.09 -12.64 0.24
CA PRO A 180 -5.25 -13.48 0.53
C PRO A 180 -5.38 -14.68 -0.40
N GLU A 181 -5.18 -14.47 -1.70
CA GLU A 181 -5.23 -15.51 -2.73
C GLU A 181 -4.07 -16.51 -2.57
N ALA A 182 -2.87 -16.02 -2.21
CA ALA A 182 -1.71 -16.88 -1.94
C ALA A 182 -1.92 -17.77 -0.72
N VAL A 183 -2.59 -17.26 0.34
CA VAL A 183 -3.00 -18.07 1.50
C VAL A 183 -3.99 -19.17 1.07
N ALA A 184 -4.99 -18.83 0.27
CA ALA A 184 -5.96 -19.80 -0.23
C ALA A 184 -5.29 -20.86 -1.12
N ALA A 185 -4.40 -20.45 -2.01
CA ALA A 185 -3.64 -21.34 -2.90
C ALA A 185 -2.70 -22.29 -2.13
N LEU A 186 -2.07 -21.81 -1.06
CA LEU A 186 -1.25 -22.63 -0.17
C LEU A 186 -2.11 -23.65 0.59
N ASN A 187 -3.29 -23.24 1.06
CA ASN A 187 -4.19 -24.10 1.83
C ASN A 187 -4.79 -25.24 0.98
N ASN A 188 -5.15 -24.97 -0.26
CA ASN A 188 -5.68 -25.95 -1.19
C ASN A 188 -4.60 -26.71 -1.97
N LYS A 189 -3.32 -26.45 -1.69
CA LYS A 189 -2.15 -27.08 -2.31
C LYS A 189 -2.02 -26.84 -3.82
N SER A 190 -2.59 -25.75 -4.35
CA SER A 190 -2.40 -25.36 -5.75
C SER A 190 -1.04 -24.69 -6.01
N VAL A 191 -0.35 -24.32 -4.92
CA VAL A 191 1.05 -23.88 -4.95
C VAL A 191 1.84 -24.59 -3.84
N ASP A 192 3.15 -24.72 -4.03
CA ASP A 192 4.06 -25.40 -3.10
C ASP A 192 4.50 -24.47 -1.96
N ALA A 193 4.63 -23.17 -2.26
CA ALA A 193 4.98 -22.14 -1.30
C ALA A 193 4.26 -20.83 -1.58
N ALA A 194 4.14 -19.99 -0.56
CA ALA A 194 3.52 -18.67 -0.64
C ALA A 194 4.37 -17.59 0.02
N LEU A 195 4.33 -16.39 -0.56
CA LEU A 195 4.93 -15.19 -0.02
C LEU A 195 3.91 -14.50 0.88
N LEU A 196 4.11 -14.55 2.18
CA LEU A 196 3.19 -14.02 3.17
C LEU A 196 3.90 -13.03 4.09
N ALA A 197 3.11 -12.17 4.74
CA ALA A 197 3.66 -11.19 5.68
C ALA A 197 2.76 -11.04 6.92
N GLY A 198 3.39 -10.72 8.05
CA GLY A 198 2.73 -10.35 9.28
C GLY A 198 1.66 -11.34 9.75
N PRO A 199 0.42 -10.88 10.05
CA PRO A 199 -0.65 -11.73 10.57
C PRO A 199 -1.01 -12.90 9.66
N ALA A 200 -0.95 -12.74 8.32
CA ALA A 200 -1.24 -13.82 7.39
C ALA A 200 -0.20 -14.95 7.49
N ALA A 201 1.08 -14.59 7.60
CA ALA A 201 2.15 -15.54 7.80
C ALA A 201 2.01 -16.29 9.14
N LEU A 202 1.77 -15.58 10.24
CA LEU A 202 1.60 -16.17 11.55
C LEU A 202 0.41 -17.14 11.60
N LYS A 203 -0.75 -16.75 11.04
CA LYS A 203 -1.94 -17.61 10.95
C LYS A 203 -1.66 -18.87 10.12
N ALA A 204 -0.93 -18.77 9.01
CA ALA A 204 -0.54 -19.92 8.21
C ALA A 204 0.35 -20.89 9.00
N VAL A 205 1.35 -20.37 9.73
CA VAL A 205 2.24 -21.18 10.59
C VAL A 205 1.46 -21.90 11.69
N LYS A 206 0.53 -21.22 12.37
CA LYS A 206 -0.36 -21.84 13.36
C LYS A 206 -1.25 -22.93 12.76
N SER A 207 -1.60 -22.79 11.49
CA SER A 207 -2.36 -23.81 10.74
C SER A 207 -1.48 -24.93 10.16
N GLY A 208 -0.25 -25.08 10.67
CA GLY A 208 0.67 -26.17 10.34
C GLY A 208 1.59 -25.90 9.13
N ALA A 209 1.61 -24.70 8.59
CA ALA A 209 2.61 -24.33 7.60
C ALA A 209 3.98 -24.06 8.25
N LYS A 210 5.06 -24.10 7.46
CA LYS A 210 6.44 -23.93 7.90
C LYS A 210 7.06 -22.71 7.23
N ILE A 211 7.93 -22.02 7.95
CA ILE A 211 8.73 -20.93 7.41
C ILE A 211 9.93 -21.55 6.70
N VAL A 212 10.06 -21.27 5.40
CA VAL A 212 11.24 -21.63 4.59
C VAL A 212 12.36 -20.64 4.86
N THR A 213 12.04 -19.34 4.86
CA THR A 213 12.93 -18.25 5.26
C THR A 213 12.13 -16.98 5.54
N ASN A 214 12.76 -16.00 6.21
CA ASN A 214 12.25 -14.64 6.35
C ASN A 214 13.18 -13.62 5.69
N GLY A 215 12.91 -12.33 5.86
CA GLY A 215 13.66 -11.26 5.22
C GLY A 215 15.02 -10.94 5.87
N GLU A 216 15.32 -11.47 7.06
CA GLU A 216 16.57 -11.15 7.76
C GLU A 216 17.80 -11.47 6.92
N GLY A 217 18.68 -10.48 6.79
CA GLY A 217 19.88 -10.58 5.95
C GLY A 217 19.61 -10.67 4.44
N ILE A 218 18.35 -10.56 3.99
CA ILE A 218 17.99 -10.57 2.56
C ILE A 218 17.37 -9.23 2.15
N VAL A 219 16.42 -8.73 2.91
CA VAL A 219 15.76 -7.44 2.70
C VAL A 219 15.60 -6.73 4.04
N GLU A 220 15.69 -5.40 4.06
CA GLU A 220 15.38 -4.61 5.27
C GLU A 220 13.88 -4.50 5.55
N GLY A 221 13.05 -4.84 4.58
CA GLY A 221 11.60 -4.73 4.74
C GLY A 221 11.13 -3.29 4.91
N THR A 222 11.77 -2.35 4.23
CA THR A 222 11.49 -0.92 4.35
C THR A 222 10.13 -0.59 3.73
N ILE A 223 9.28 -0.04 4.54
CA ILE A 223 7.96 0.50 4.19
C ILE A 223 8.02 2.01 4.34
N VAL A 224 7.42 2.73 3.42
CA VAL A 224 7.44 4.19 3.37
C VAL A 224 6.03 4.77 3.28
N THR A 225 5.88 6.03 3.65
CA THR A 225 4.72 6.83 3.24
C THR A 225 5.13 7.68 2.05
N ALA A 226 4.32 7.65 1.00
CA ALA A 226 4.56 8.43 -0.20
C ALA A 226 3.33 9.27 -0.57
N VAL A 227 3.58 10.36 -1.28
CA VAL A 227 2.58 11.30 -1.76
C VAL A 227 2.85 11.61 -3.24
N SER A 228 1.83 12.01 -4.00
CA SER A 228 2.02 12.54 -5.34
C SER A 228 2.91 13.79 -5.30
N GLY A 229 3.93 13.88 -6.15
CA GLY A 229 4.80 15.05 -6.23
C GLY A 229 4.03 16.31 -6.55
N LYS A 230 3.01 16.22 -7.42
CA LYS A 230 2.10 17.33 -7.69
C LYS A 230 1.33 17.75 -6.44
N PHE A 231 0.75 16.80 -5.70
CA PHE A 231 0.00 17.11 -4.48
C PHE A 231 0.87 17.77 -3.42
N LEU A 232 2.10 17.25 -3.22
CA LEU A 232 3.09 17.85 -2.30
C LEU A 232 3.40 19.30 -2.67
N LYS A 233 3.59 19.57 -3.97
CA LYS A 233 3.87 20.95 -4.45
C LYS A 233 2.70 21.89 -4.22
N ASP A 234 1.48 21.42 -4.48
CA ASP A 234 0.27 22.24 -4.42
C ASP A 234 -0.27 22.40 -2.98
N ASN A 235 0.06 21.47 -2.06
CA ASN A 235 -0.47 21.42 -0.69
C ASN A 235 0.60 21.02 0.34
N PRO A 236 1.74 21.72 0.42
CA PRO A 236 2.85 21.34 1.31
C PRO A 236 2.43 21.33 2.80
N GLU A 237 1.55 22.25 3.21
CA GLU A 237 1.06 22.33 4.59
C GLU A 237 0.18 21.13 4.98
N ILE A 238 -0.57 20.54 4.03
CA ILE A 238 -1.36 19.33 4.27
C ILE A 238 -0.41 18.15 4.50
N VAL A 239 0.68 18.07 3.73
CA VAL A 239 1.67 17.01 3.88
C VAL A 239 2.40 17.10 5.21
N GLU A 240 2.79 18.29 5.66
CA GLU A 240 3.42 18.47 6.98
C GLU A 240 2.46 18.12 8.13
N ARG A 241 1.18 18.49 8.02
CA ARG A 241 0.16 18.10 9.00
C ARG A 241 -0.08 16.60 9.01
N PHE A 242 -0.05 15.95 7.85
CA PHE A 242 -0.13 14.50 7.75
C PHE A 242 1.03 13.82 8.51
N LYS A 243 2.27 14.27 8.29
CA LYS A 243 3.46 13.78 9.01
C LYS A 243 3.35 13.98 10.51
N LYS A 244 2.84 15.15 10.94
CA LYS A 244 2.61 15.45 12.36
C LYS A 244 1.64 14.46 13.00
N VAL A 245 0.47 14.23 12.38
CA VAL A 245 -0.54 13.27 12.88
C VAL A 245 0.04 11.87 12.96
N HIS A 246 0.84 11.46 11.99
CA HIS A 246 1.51 10.16 12.01
C HIS A 246 2.49 10.04 13.19
N ASN A 247 3.29 11.06 13.44
CA ASN A 247 4.21 11.08 14.59
C ASN A 247 3.46 11.07 15.93
N GLU A 248 2.38 11.83 16.04
CA GLU A 248 1.51 11.81 17.24
C GLU A 248 0.89 10.43 17.49
N ALA A 249 0.57 9.68 16.42
CA ALA A 249 0.11 8.30 16.56
C ALA A 249 1.21 7.35 17.06
N ILE A 250 2.45 7.54 16.62
CA ILE A 250 3.61 6.78 17.14
C ILE A 250 3.84 7.11 18.62
N ASP A 251 3.78 8.38 18.99
CA ASP A 251 3.90 8.82 20.40
C ASP A 251 2.76 8.24 21.26
N TYR A 252 1.53 8.23 20.74
CA TYR A 252 0.41 7.61 21.42
C TYR A 252 0.65 6.11 21.66
N ILE A 253 1.15 5.37 20.66
CA ILE A 253 1.47 3.95 20.78
C ILE A 253 2.52 3.72 21.86
N ASN A 254 3.56 4.55 21.92
CA ASN A 254 4.62 4.43 22.93
C ASN A 254 4.11 4.69 24.34
N ASN A 255 3.21 5.67 24.50
CA ASN A 255 2.66 6.07 25.81
C ASN A 255 1.49 5.18 26.28
N ASN A 256 0.80 4.48 25.35
CA ASN A 256 -0.40 3.68 25.61
C ASN A 256 -0.25 2.28 24.99
N PHE A 257 0.92 1.65 25.17
CA PHE A 257 1.33 0.47 24.42
C PHE A 257 0.32 -0.68 24.51
N ASP A 258 -0.11 -1.06 25.71
CA ASP A 258 -1.04 -2.20 25.89
C ASP A 258 -2.41 -1.92 25.25
N GLU A 259 -2.90 -0.69 25.32
CA GLU A 259 -4.14 -0.29 24.64
C GLU A 259 -3.99 -0.35 23.12
N ALA A 260 -2.90 0.18 22.55
CA ALA A 260 -2.61 0.14 21.13
C ALA A 260 -2.47 -1.30 20.62
N ILE A 261 -1.84 -2.18 21.40
CA ILE A 261 -1.75 -3.62 21.10
C ILE A 261 -3.13 -4.28 21.09
N ASN A 262 -3.99 -3.99 22.07
CA ASN A 262 -5.35 -4.55 22.14
C ASN A 262 -6.21 -4.11 20.94
N ILE A 263 -6.17 -2.83 20.57
CA ILE A 263 -6.87 -2.29 19.39
C ILE A 263 -6.35 -2.99 18.13
N THR A 264 -5.04 -3.11 17.99
CA THR A 264 -4.41 -3.74 16.83
C THR A 264 -4.75 -5.22 16.73
N ALA A 265 -4.66 -5.95 17.84
CA ALA A 265 -4.99 -7.38 17.93
C ALA A 265 -6.41 -7.66 17.42
N LYS A 266 -7.38 -6.85 17.87
CA LYS A 266 -8.77 -6.93 17.42
C LYS A 266 -8.91 -6.70 15.91
N GLU A 267 -8.24 -5.67 15.38
CA GLU A 267 -8.32 -5.31 13.94
C GLU A 267 -7.73 -6.39 13.03
N VAL A 268 -6.62 -7.02 13.44
CA VAL A 268 -5.94 -8.05 12.63
C VAL A 268 -6.36 -9.48 12.96
N GLY A 269 -7.22 -9.67 14.00
CA GLY A 269 -7.71 -10.97 14.45
C GLY A 269 -6.60 -11.87 14.99
N LEU A 270 -5.79 -11.33 15.90
CA LEU A 270 -4.75 -12.00 16.69
C LEU A 270 -5.04 -11.85 18.18
N THR A 271 -4.32 -12.59 19.04
CA THR A 271 -4.32 -12.28 20.47
C THR A 271 -3.41 -11.09 20.77
N PRO A 272 -3.58 -10.40 21.90
CA PRO A 272 -2.67 -9.34 22.32
C PRO A 272 -1.21 -9.79 22.42
N GLU A 273 -0.96 -11.00 22.94
CA GLU A 273 0.38 -11.60 23.09
C GLU A 273 1.04 -11.82 21.72
N GLU A 274 0.29 -12.34 20.75
CA GLU A 274 0.78 -12.54 19.37
C GLU A 274 1.08 -11.20 18.69
N THR A 275 0.22 -10.22 18.92
CA THR A 275 0.40 -8.88 18.37
C THR A 275 1.61 -8.21 18.99
N LYS A 276 1.82 -8.34 20.31
CA LYS A 276 2.99 -7.83 21.02
C LYS A 276 4.29 -8.49 20.54
N GLN A 277 4.29 -9.82 20.38
CA GLN A 277 5.41 -10.56 19.82
C GLN A 277 5.73 -10.05 18.40
N MET A 278 4.72 -9.90 17.57
CA MET A 278 4.90 -9.42 16.19
C MET A 278 5.35 -7.96 16.14
N TYR A 279 4.84 -7.10 17.03
CA TYR A 279 5.26 -5.69 17.13
C TYR A 279 6.77 -5.56 17.31
N SER A 280 7.39 -6.47 18.07
CA SER A 280 8.85 -6.48 18.28
C SER A 280 9.70 -6.72 17.02
N TRP A 281 9.08 -7.09 15.90
CA TRP A 281 9.75 -7.26 14.60
C TRP A 281 9.85 -5.96 13.80
N TYR A 282 9.22 -4.88 14.30
CA TYR A 282 9.08 -3.61 13.59
C TYR A 282 9.82 -2.49 14.29
N ASP A 283 10.50 -1.67 13.51
CA ASP A 283 10.92 -0.33 13.88
C ASP A 283 9.98 0.67 13.18
N PHE A 284 9.21 1.41 13.96
CA PHE A 284 8.28 2.44 13.49
C PHE A 284 8.86 3.86 13.56
N ASN A 285 10.17 4.02 13.71
CA ASN A 285 10.79 5.34 13.63
C ASN A 285 10.55 5.94 12.23
N SER A 286 9.83 7.07 12.18
CA SER A 286 9.40 7.71 10.94
C SER A 286 10.48 8.51 10.22
N SER A 287 11.62 8.78 10.87
CA SER A 287 12.70 9.55 10.28
C SER A 287 13.36 8.84 9.12
N ILE A 288 13.62 9.56 8.05
CA ILE A 288 14.44 9.06 6.94
C ILE A 288 15.91 9.33 7.28
N THR A 289 16.69 8.26 7.42
CA THR A 289 18.13 8.33 7.73
C THR A 289 18.97 8.07 6.48
N ASP A 290 20.26 8.41 6.54
CA ASP A 290 21.21 8.05 5.47
C ASP A 290 21.26 6.55 5.24
N LYS A 291 21.07 5.75 6.31
CA LYS A 291 20.99 4.28 6.19
C LYS A 291 19.81 3.87 5.32
N ASP A 292 18.64 4.49 5.48
CA ASP A 292 17.44 4.17 4.67
C ASP A 292 17.67 4.51 3.19
N ILE A 293 18.29 5.65 2.92
CA ILE A 293 18.63 6.05 1.56
C ILE A 293 19.60 5.04 0.93
N GLN A 294 20.61 4.58 1.67
CA GLN A 294 21.54 3.55 1.19
C GLN A 294 20.84 2.20 0.96
N GLU A 295 19.92 1.80 1.83
CA GLU A 295 19.15 0.56 1.65
C GLU A 295 18.20 0.63 0.44
N LEU A 296 17.56 1.78 0.20
CA LEU A 296 16.77 1.99 -1.02
C LEU A 296 17.66 1.95 -2.29
N LYS A 297 18.89 2.48 -2.25
CA LYS A 297 19.86 2.35 -3.35
C LYS A 297 20.24 0.88 -3.60
N LYS A 298 20.58 0.13 -2.55
CA LYS A 298 20.90 -1.31 -2.66
C LYS A 298 19.69 -2.09 -3.20
N THR A 299 18.48 -1.77 -2.75
CA THR A 299 17.23 -2.35 -3.26
C THR A 299 17.11 -2.09 -4.77
N GLN A 300 17.38 -0.87 -5.24
CA GLN A 300 17.36 -0.55 -6.65
C GLN A 300 18.42 -1.33 -7.44
N GLU A 301 19.66 -1.37 -6.96
CA GLU A 301 20.74 -2.12 -7.59
C GLU A 301 20.41 -3.61 -7.71
N PHE A 302 19.88 -4.19 -6.64
CA PHE A 302 19.37 -5.55 -6.64
C PHE A 302 18.27 -5.76 -7.69
N MET A 303 17.28 -4.87 -7.77
CA MET A 303 16.20 -4.99 -8.73
C MET A 303 16.68 -4.89 -10.19
N ILE A 304 17.63 -3.99 -10.48
CA ILE A 304 18.22 -3.85 -11.81
C ILE A 304 19.02 -5.13 -12.17
N LYS A 305 19.88 -5.60 -11.26
CA LYS A 305 20.67 -6.82 -11.44
C LYS A 305 19.79 -8.03 -11.77
N ASN A 306 18.64 -8.14 -11.14
CA ASN A 306 17.73 -9.27 -11.28
C ASN A 306 16.62 -9.05 -12.32
N GLY A 307 16.72 -8.01 -13.15
CA GLY A 307 15.77 -7.74 -14.24
C GLY A 307 14.37 -7.31 -13.78
N LEU A 308 14.22 -6.94 -12.49
CA LEU A 308 12.96 -6.48 -11.92
C LEU A 308 12.70 -5.00 -12.23
N GLN A 309 13.75 -4.24 -12.49
CA GLN A 309 13.72 -2.82 -12.84
C GLN A 309 14.63 -2.57 -14.05
N GLN A 310 14.14 -1.79 -15.02
CA GLN A 310 14.89 -1.48 -16.24
C GLN A 310 15.60 -0.13 -16.17
N LYS A 311 14.97 0.89 -15.60
CA LYS A 311 15.50 2.27 -15.55
C LYS A 311 15.94 2.62 -14.14
N LYS A 312 17.18 3.12 -14.00
CA LYS A 312 17.67 3.66 -12.74
C LYS A 312 17.03 5.02 -12.46
N VAL A 313 16.64 5.26 -11.21
CA VAL A 313 16.20 6.56 -10.70
C VAL A 313 17.18 7.06 -9.65
N LYS A 314 17.26 8.36 -9.46
CA LYS A 314 18.05 8.93 -8.37
C LYS A 314 17.22 8.88 -7.09
N ILE A 315 17.61 8.03 -6.16
CA ILE A 315 16.84 7.76 -4.93
C ILE A 315 16.61 9.05 -4.12
N GLU A 316 17.62 9.92 -4.06
CA GLU A 316 17.52 11.21 -3.35
C GLU A 316 16.43 12.12 -3.92
N ASP A 317 16.12 12.00 -5.21
CA ASP A 317 15.07 12.80 -5.85
C ASP A 317 13.66 12.28 -5.50
N LEU A 318 13.56 11.06 -4.95
CA LEU A 318 12.30 10.52 -4.44
C LEU A 318 12.01 10.97 -3.00
N ILE A 319 13.02 11.46 -2.29
CA ILE A 319 12.87 11.86 -0.88
C ILE A 319 12.43 13.33 -0.82
N GLN A 320 11.42 13.61 -0.01
CA GLN A 320 11.06 14.99 0.35
C GLN A 320 12.22 15.60 1.14
N LYS A 321 12.66 16.77 0.70
CA LYS A 321 13.67 17.58 1.39
C LYS A 321 13.03 18.46 2.45
#